data_734bf683ed057ce758a70667faf4bf10
#
_entry.id   734bf683ed057ce758a70667faf4bf10
#
_cell.length_a   1.000
_cell.length_b   1.000
_cell.length_c   1.000
_cell.angle_alpha   90.00
_cell.angle_beta   90.00
_cell.angle_gamma   90.00
#
_symmetry.space_group_name_H-M   'P 1'
#
loop_
_entity.id
_entity.type
_entity.pdbx_description
1 polymer ?
#
loop_
_entity_poly.entity_id
_entity_poly.type
_entity_poly.pdbx_seq_one_letter_code
_entity_poly.pdbx_strand_id
1 'polypeptide(L)'
;MSTSKTKLSPIIAGTMNWGVWDKNLSVKEMNHLIHLCTENNITSFDHADIYGGYTTEAQFGKAFSESKIERSAIQLISKCGIQMVADNRSTTIKHYNYSKEHIIWSVENSLKNLHTDYLDVLLLHRPSPLMQADEIAEAISKLKTEGKIIDFGLSNFTSSQTELIRKNCAVQFNQIQFSATQLEPMLDGSLDYMQLHNIQPMSWNPLGTVFREDSEQTRRLKKLFAQLVTKYGVGSDTLLLAWVIRHPAQVLPVAGTVNIARIQQLMKAASLELSLEDWFAIWTESIGKNIP
;
A
#
# COMPACT_ATOMS: atom_id res chain seq x y z
N MET A 1 -17.34 -16.77 -13.65
CA MET A 1 -17.67 -15.35 -13.82
C MET A 1 -16.43 -14.54 -13.48
N SER A 2 -15.83 -13.81 -14.43
CA SER A 2 -14.73 -12.92 -14.13
C SER A 2 -15.29 -11.72 -13.36
N THR A 3 -15.18 -11.74 -12.03
CA THR A 3 -15.43 -10.53 -11.24
C THR A 3 -14.30 -9.55 -11.57
N SER A 4 -14.65 -8.37 -12.09
CA SER A 4 -13.66 -7.34 -12.34
C SER A 4 -12.97 -6.98 -11.02
N LYS A 5 -11.64 -6.95 -11.03
CA LYS A 5 -10.81 -6.51 -9.89
C LYS A 5 -11.26 -5.13 -9.39
N THR A 6 -11.27 -4.94 -8.07
CA THR A 6 -11.48 -3.62 -7.45
C THR A 6 -10.55 -2.58 -8.09
N LYS A 7 -11.16 -1.50 -8.59
CA LYS A 7 -10.40 -0.39 -9.17
C LYS A 7 -9.95 0.55 -8.04
N LEU A 8 -8.68 0.58 -7.77
CA LEU A 8 -8.05 1.52 -6.84
C LEU A 8 -7.64 2.83 -7.54
N SER A 9 -7.52 3.91 -6.78
CA SER A 9 -6.96 5.16 -7.31
C SER A 9 -5.49 4.96 -7.71
N PRO A 10 -4.99 5.70 -8.71
CA PRO A 10 -3.60 5.56 -9.20
C PRO A 10 -2.54 5.76 -8.12
N ILE A 11 -2.88 6.50 -7.08
CA ILE A 11 -2.08 6.68 -5.86
C ILE A 11 -2.99 6.37 -4.68
N ILE A 12 -2.47 5.63 -3.71
CA ILE A 12 -3.18 5.18 -2.52
C ILE A 12 -2.71 6.01 -1.33
N ALA A 13 -3.63 6.50 -0.50
CA ALA A 13 -3.30 7.19 0.75
C ALA A 13 -2.97 6.18 1.84
N GLY A 14 -1.70 6.13 2.28
CA GLY A 14 -1.25 5.29 3.38
C GLY A 14 -1.52 5.96 4.74
N THR A 15 -2.22 5.27 5.64
CA THR A 15 -2.66 5.82 6.93
C THR A 15 -1.76 5.46 8.11
N MET A 16 -0.68 4.71 7.92
CA MET A 16 0.22 4.26 8.98
C MET A 16 0.72 5.41 9.86
N ASN A 17 1.03 6.55 9.24
CA ASN A 17 1.57 7.73 9.90
C ASN A 17 0.49 8.67 10.47
N TRP A 18 -0.79 8.39 10.28
CA TRP A 18 -1.87 9.28 10.73
C TRP A 18 -2.15 9.15 12.22
N GLY A 19 -1.99 7.94 12.77
CA GLY A 19 -2.18 7.64 14.18
C GLY A 19 -0.96 7.95 15.06
N VAL A 20 -0.97 7.36 16.25
CA VAL A 20 0.00 7.59 17.35
C VAL A 20 1.45 7.24 17.03
N TRP A 21 1.71 6.51 15.94
CA TRP A 21 3.08 6.15 15.57
C TRP A 21 3.90 7.32 14.97
N ASP A 22 3.23 8.38 14.47
CA ASP A 22 3.92 9.56 13.91
C ASP A 22 3.14 10.86 14.17
N LYS A 23 2.08 11.13 13.41
CA LYS A 23 1.41 12.44 13.41
C LYS A 23 0.36 12.59 14.49
N ASN A 24 -0.17 11.49 15.01
CA ASN A 24 -1.21 11.47 16.04
C ASN A 24 -2.35 12.46 15.74
N LEU A 25 -2.86 12.40 14.52
CA LEU A 25 -3.88 13.33 14.05
C LEU A 25 -5.18 13.17 14.85
N SER A 26 -5.81 14.30 15.14
CA SER A 26 -7.18 14.32 15.67
C SER A 26 -8.18 13.81 14.62
N VAL A 27 -9.37 13.41 15.08
CA VAL A 27 -10.49 13.02 14.19
C VAL A 27 -10.82 14.11 13.17
N LYS A 28 -10.77 15.39 13.59
CA LYS A 28 -11.03 16.54 12.71
C LYS A 28 -9.96 16.69 11.62
N GLU A 29 -8.69 16.48 11.96
CA GLU A 29 -7.60 16.55 10.99
C GLU A 29 -7.66 15.37 10.01
N MET A 30 -7.95 14.16 10.50
CA MET A 30 -8.18 12.99 9.62
C MET A 30 -9.37 13.22 8.67
N ASN A 31 -10.48 13.76 9.17
CA ASN A 31 -11.64 14.10 8.35
C ASN A 31 -11.27 15.10 7.25
N HIS A 32 -10.54 16.16 7.57
CA HIS A 32 -10.04 17.12 6.58
C HIS A 32 -9.14 16.45 5.52
N LEU A 33 -8.24 15.53 5.93
CA LEU A 33 -7.38 14.81 5.00
C LEU A 33 -8.16 13.85 4.11
N ILE A 34 -9.21 13.20 4.62
CA ILE A 34 -10.09 12.33 3.82
C ILE A 34 -10.75 13.15 2.70
N HIS A 35 -11.32 14.31 3.03
CA HIS A 35 -11.89 15.23 2.04
C HIS A 35 -10.84 15.68 1.02
N LEU A 36 -9.69 16.14 1.48
CA LEU A 36 -8.61 16.60 0.61
C LEU A 36 -8.14 15.50 -0.35
N CYS A 37 -7.99 14.27 0.13
CA CYS A 37 -7.63 13.12 -0.72
C CYS A 37 -8.71 12.88 -1.78
N THR A 38 -9.97 12.79 -1.39
CA THR A 38 -11.07 12.50 -2.33
C THR A 38 -11.27 13.62 -3.35
N GLU A 39 -11.17 14.88 -2.96
CA GLU A 39 -11.21 16.05 -3.86
C GLU A 39 -10.08 16.04 -4.89
N ASN A 40 -8.94 15.40 -4.56
CA ASN A 40 -7.81 15.22 -5.47
C ASN A 40 -7.77 13.83 -6.14
N ASN A 41 -8.91 13.11 -6.20
CA ASN A 41 -9.06 11.79 -6.82
C ASN A 41 -8.18 10.68 -6.19
N ILE A 42 -7.76 10.85 -4.95
CA ILE A 42 -7.12 9.83 -4.13
C ILE A 42 -8.21 9.21 -3.27
N THR A 43 -8.84 8.17 -3.78
CA THR A 43 -10.03 7.56 -3.16
C THR A 43 -9.73 6.26 -2.41
N SER A 44 -8.52 5.72 -2.56
CA SER A 44 -8.11 4.47 -1.91
C SER A 44 -7.27 4.77 -0.67
N PHE A 45 -7.64 4.15 0.47
CA PHE A 45 -6.96 4.33 1.77
C PHE A 45 -6.41 2.99 2.25
N ASP A 46 -5.10 2.97 2.57
CA ASP A 46 -4.37 1.76 2.97
C ASP A 46 -4.17 1.75 4.49
N HIS A 47 -4.84 0.82 5.15
CA HIS A 47 -4.81 0.56 6.57
C HIS A 47 -4.08 -0.75 6.89
N ALA A 48 -3.93 -1.04 8.16
CA ALA A 48 -3.69 -2.35 8.74
C ALA A 48 -4.22 -2.37 10.17
N ASP A 49 -4.66 -3.55 10.62
CA ASP A 49 -5.17 -3.76 11.98
C ASP A 49 -4.17 -3.29 13.06
N ILE A 50 -2.86 -3.51 12.84
CA ILE A 50 -1.79 -3.16 13.78
C ILE A 50 -1.42 -1.68 13.82
N TYR A 51 -1.84 -0.85 12.87
CA TYR A 51 -1.38 0.54 12.78
C TYR A 51 -1.75 1.33 14.05
N GLY A 52 -0.78 2.15 14.53
CA GLY A 52 -0.93 2.88 15.77
C GLY A 52 -1.13 1.99 17.01
N GLY A 53 -0.59 0.77 17.03
CA GLY A 53 -0.83 -0.18 18.10
C GLY A 53 -2.31 -0.61 18.18
N TYR A 54 -2.93 -0.87 17.04
CA TYR A 54 -4.35 -1.23 16.87
C TYR A 54 -5.35 -0.10 17.15
N THR A 55 -4.98 1.16 16.89
CA THR A 55 -5.86 2.32 17.16
C THR A 55 -6.21 3.14 15.92
N THR A 56 -5.37 3.12 14.87
CA THR A 56 -5.53 4.02 13.70
C THR A 56 -6.81 3.75 12.92
N GLU A 57 -7.22 2.49 12.75
CA GLU A 57 -8.48 2.18 12.06
C GLU A 57 -9.69 2.81 12.77
N ALA A 58 -9.77 2.73 14.10
CA ALA A 58 -10.88 3.30 14.86
C ALA A 58 -10.92 4.83 14.79
N GLN A 59 -9.75 5.47 14.80
CA GLN A 59 -9.65 6.93 14.63
C GLN A 59 -10.10 7.35 13.22
N PHE A 60 -9.63 6.62 12.20
CA PHE A 60 -10.05 6.87 10.82
C PHE A 60 -11.54 6.62 10.62
N GLY A 61 -12.08 5.50 11.12
CA GLY A 61 -13.49 5.16 10.99
C GLY A 61 -14.41 6.23 11.60
N LYS A 62 -14.03 6.77 12.75
CA LYS A 62 -14.75 7.90 13.35
C LYS A 62 -14.67 9.13 12.44
N ALA A 63 -13.49 9.49 11.93
CA ALA A 63 -13.31 10.62 11.02
C ALA A 63 -14.09 10.45 9.72
N PHE A 64 -14.09 9.23 9.16
CA PHE A 64 -14.84 8.90 7.96
C PHE A 64 -16.35 8.99 8.16
N SER A 65 -16.88 8.47 9.27
CA SER A 65 -18.31 8.60 9.61
C SER A 65 -18.76 10.07 9.70
N GLU A 66 -17.89 10.94 10.23
CA GLU A 66 -18.18 12.37 10.35
C GLU A 66 -18.02 13.11 9.00
N SER A 67 -17.34 12.53 8.00
CA SER A 67 -17.07 13.17 6.71
C SER A 67 -18.31 13.29 5.81
N LYS A 68 -19.32 12.45 6.01
CA LYS A 68 -20.51 12.32 5.16
C LYS A 68 -20.19 11.93 3.72
N ILE A 69 -18.98 11.43 3.45
CA ILE A 69 -18.61 10.87 2.15
C ILE A 69 -19.26 9.48 2.06
N GLU A 70 -19.92 9.23 0.92
CA GLU A 70 -20.53 7.94 0.68
C GLU A 70 -19.49 6.81 0.68
N ARG A 71 -19.80 5.68 1.34
CA ARG A 71 -18.88 4.53 1.43
C ARG A 71 -18.42 4.03 0.05
N SER A 72 -19.28 4.07 -0.94
CA SER A 72 -18.99 3.66 -2.31
C SER A 72 -18.06 4.61 -3.08
N ALA A 73 -17.84 5.82 -2.56
CA ALA A 73 -16.92 6.79 -3.18
C ALA A 73 -15.45 6.53 -2.85
N ILE A 74 -15.17 5.67 -1.88
CA ILE A 74 -13.80 5.34 -1.45
C ILE A 74 -13.55 3.84 -1.45
N GLN A 75 -12.28 3.44 -1.48
CA GLN A 75 -11.84 2.06 -1.32
C GLN A 75 -11.02 1.95 -0.03
N LEU A 76 -11.39 0.99 0.80
CA LEU A 76 -10.70 0.68 2.05
C LEU A 76 -9.91 -0.62 1.90
N ILE A 77 -8.60 -0.51 2.04
CA ILE A 77 -7.67 -1.64 2.09
C ILE A 77 -7.29 -1.82 3.56
N SER A 78 -7.35 -3.04 4.07
CA SER A 78 -6.76 -3.35 5.37
C SER A 78 -5.94 -4.64 5.34
N LYS A 79 -5.17 -4.88 6.38
CA LYS A 79 -4.23 -5.99 6.46
C LYS A 79 -4.37 -6.67 7.83
N CYS A 80 -4.18 -8.00 7.84
CA CYS A 80 -4.20 -8.78 9.07
C CYS A 80 -3.04 -9.77 9.16
N GLY A 81 -2.90 -10.43 10.31
CA GLY A 81 -2.04 -11.57 10.53
C GLY A 81 -0.80 -11.29 11.37
N ILE A 82 -0.28 -10.06 11.42
CA ILE A 82 0.78 -9.71 12.37
C ILE A 82 0.18 -9.58 13.77
N GLN A 83 0.79 -10.25 14.74
CA GLN A 83 0.49 -10.07 16.16
C GLN A 83 1.60 -9.25 16.78
N MET A 84 1.29 -8.01 17.16
CA MET A 84 2.24 -7.13 17.85
C MET A 84 2.00 -7.15 19.36
N VAL A 85 3.08 -6.97 20.11
CA VAL A 85 2.99 -6.62 21.53
C VAL A 85 2.46 -5.18 21.62
N ALA A 86 1.36 -5.01 22.33
CA ALA A 86 0.72 -3.72 22.59
C ALA A 86 -0.07 -3.77 23.90
N ASP A 87 -0.24 -2.63 24.56
CA ASP A 87 -0.90 -2.55 25.87
C ASP A 87 -2.33 -3.08 25.87
N ASN A 88 -3.00 -2.99 24.73
CA ASN A 88 -4.38 -3.45 24.52
C ASN A 88 -4.48 -4.89 23.97
N ARG A 89 -3.39 -5.67 24.03
CA ARG A 89 -3.31 -7.04 23.54
C ARG A 89 -2.63 -7.96 24.56
N SER A 90 -3.03 -9.22 24.59
CA SER A 90 -2.38 -10.26 25.41
C SER A 90 -1.13 -10.86 24.78
N THR A 91 -0.75 -10.38 23.60
CA THR A 91 0.41 -10.86 22.84
C THR A 91 1.71 -10.52 23.59
N THR A 92 2.52 -11.52 23.91
CA THR A 92 3.79 -11.37 24.64
C THR A 92 5.02 -11.37 23.73
N ILE A 93 4.89 -11.89 22.52
CA ILE A 93 5.95 -11.94 21.51
C ILE A 93 5.35 -11.66 20.13
N LYS A 94 6.02 -10.84 19.31
CA LYS A 94 5.58 -10.58 17.93
C LYS A 94 5.63 -11.88 17.12
N HIS A 95 4.51 -12.25 16.50
CA HIS A 95 4.40 -13.44 15.65
C HIS A 95 3.36 -13.23 14.55
N TYR A 96 3.12 -14.26 13.74
CA TYR A 96 2.07 -14.26 12.72
C TYR A 96 1.00 -15.29 13.05
N ASN A 97 -0.27 -14.94 12.89
CA ASN A 97 -1.39 -15.84 13.03
C ASN A 97 -2.30 -15.76 11.80
N TYR A 98 -2.34 -16.83 11.02
CA TYR A 98 -3.17 -16.99 9.83
C TYR A 98 -4.16 -18.14 9.95
N SER A 99 -4.53 -18.54 11.19
CA SER A 99 -5.65 -19.43 11.39
C SER A 99 -6.94 -18.82 10.83
N LYS A 100 -7.82 -19.65 10.36
CA LYS A 100 -9.13 -19.24 9.82
C LYS A 100 -9.89 -18.34 10.79
N GLU A 101 -9.93 -18.73 12.06
CA GLU A 101 -10.62 -17.99 13.12
C GLU A 101 -10.01 -16.60 13.30
N HIS A 102 -8.67 -16.51 13.28
CA HIS A 102 -8.00 -15.23 13.49
C HIS A 102 -8.20 -14.27 12.30
N ILE A 103 -8.13 -14.77 11.08
CA ILE A 103 -8.38 -13.94 9.87
C ILE A 103 -9.81 -13.35 9.92
N ILE A 104 -10.81 -14.21 10.21
CA ILE A 104 -12.21 -13.78 10.30
C ILE A 104 -12.38 -12.74 11.42
N TRP A 105 -11.87 -13.04 12.59
CA TRP A 105 -11.92 -12.13 13.75
C TRP A 105 -11.26 -10.77 13.45
N SER A 106 -10.09 -10.78 12.81
CA SER A 106 -9.37 -9.54 12.46
C SER A 106 -10.17 -8.69 11.48
N VAL A 107 -10.75 -9.30 10.45
CA VAL A 107 -11.62 -8.56 9.49
C VAL A 107 -12.84 -7.97 10.19
N GLU A 108 -13.51 -8.72 11.04
CA GLU A 108 -14.68 -8.22 11.79
C GLU A 108 -14.32 -7.04 12.70
N ASN A 109 -13.15 -7.07 13.33
CA ASN A 109 -12.64 -5.93 14.10
C ASN A 109 -12.31 -4.72 13.21
N SER A 110 -11.65 -4.95 12.06
CA SER A 110 -11.36 -3.87 11.12
C SER A 110 -12.65 -3.21 10.59
N LEU A 111 -13.67 -4.00 10.24
CA LEU A 111 -14.97 -3.49 9.83
C LEU A 111 -15.63 -2.63 10.92
N LYS A 112 -15.63 -3.12 12.16
CA LYS A 112 -16.12 -2.36 13.31
C LYS A 112 -15.35 -1.07 13.52
N ASN A 113 -14.03 -1.11 13.48
CA ASN A 113 -13.15 0.04 13.69
C ASN A 113 -13.30 1.07 12.58
N LEU A 114 -13.38 0.64 11.32
CA LEU A 114 -13.51 1.50 10.15
C LEU A 114 -14.95 2.00 9.92
N HIS A 115 -15.91 1.56 10.74
CA HIS A 115 -17.35 1.87 10.62
C HIS A 115 -17.90 1.55 9.22
N THR A 116 -17.64 0.34 8.74
CA THR A 116 -18.04 -0.12 7.38
C THR A 116 -18.48 -1.58 7.42
N ASP A 117 -19.30 -1.97 6.45
CA ASP A 117 -19.79 -3.36 6.33
C ASP A 117 -18.85 -4.23 5.48
N TYR A 118 -17.92 -3.62 4.71
CA TYR A 118 -17.00 -4.36 3.86
C TYR A 118 -15.66 -3.65 3.67
N LEU A 119 -14.61 -4.43 3.41
CA LEU A 119 -13.34 -3.97 2.87
C LEU A 119 -13.31 -4.18 1.36
N ASP A 120 -12.81 -3.22 0.62
CA ASP A 120 -12.56 -3.39 -0.82
C ASP A 120 -11.44 -4.38 -1.07
N VAL A 121 -10.39 -4.34 -0.26
CA VAL A 121 -9.26 -5.28 -0.34
C VAL A 121 -8.80 -5.68 1.07
N LEU A 122 -8.70 -7.00 1.30
CA LEU A 122 -8.00 -7.55 2.45
C LEU A 122 -6.63 -8.08 2.02
N LEU A 123 -5.56 -7.74 2.75
CA LEU A 123 -4.22 -8.27 2.55
C LEU A 123 -3.77 -9.14 3.73
N LEU A 124 -3.05 -10.23 3.46
CA LEU A 124 -2.17 -10.84 4.47
C LEU A 124 -0.91 -10.01 4.60
N HIS A 125 -0.62 -9.50 5.81
CA HIS A 125 0.35 -8.42 6.01
C HIS A 125 1.81 -8.82 5.77
N ARG A 126 2.17 -10.07 6.08
CA ARG A 126 3.52 -10.66 5.88
C ARG A 126 3.42 -12.16 5.70
N PRO A 127 4.28 -12.81 4.92
CA PRO A 127 4.29 -14.27 4.87
C PRO A 127 4.68 -14.85 6.23
N SER A 128 4.03 -15.95 6.61
CA SER A 128 4.41 -16.76 7.77
C SER A 128 4.98 -18.10 7.32
N PRO A 129 6.07 -18.60 7.90
CA PRO A 129 6.56 -19.94 7.61
C PRO A 129 5.60 -21.04 8.07
N LEU A 130 4.64 -20.70 8.95
CA LEU A 130 3.66 -21.62 9.49
C LEU A 130 2.26 -21.47 8.86
N MET A 131 2.13 -20.63 7.80
CA MET A 131 0.84 -20.43 7.14
C MET A 131 0.36 -21.72 6.45
N GLN A 132 -0.95 -21.98 6.55
CA GLN A 132 -1.62 -23.08 5.89
C GLN A 132 -2.57 -22.50 4.83
N ALA A 133 -2.30 -22.82 3.55
CA ALA A 133 -3.02 -22.23 2.42
C ALA A 133 -4.52 -22.61 2.42
N ASP A 134 -4.84 -23.78 2.89
CA ASP A 134 -6.24 -24.28 2.96
C ASP A 134 -7.05 -23.50 4.00
N GLU A 135 -6.52 -23.29 5.21
CA GLU A 135 -7.17 -22.49 6.25
C GLU A 135 -7.39 -21.03 5.80
N ILE A 136 -6.37 -20.47 5.16
CA ILE A 136 -6.48 -19.10 4.57
C ILE A 136 -7.60 -19.08 3.53
N ALA A 137 -7.63 -20.06 2.61
CA ALA A 137 -8.64 -20.11 1.56
C ALA A 137 -10.07 -20.26 2.12
N GLU A 138 -10.25 -21.07 3.15
CA GLU A 138 -11.54 -21.19 3.83
C GLU A 138 -12.00 -19.88 4.48
N ALA A 139 -11.08 -19.17 5.16
CA ALA A 139 -11.38 -17.87 5.74
C ALA A 139 -11.80 -16.85 4.66
N ILE A 140 -11.02 -16.76 3.58
CA ILE A 140 -11.26 -15.82 2.48
C ILE A 140 -12.58 -16.15 1.76
N SER A 141 -12.86 -17.44 1.50
CA SER A 141 -14.12 -17.89 0.88
C SER A 141 -15.32 -17.48 1.73
N LYS A 142 -15.26 -17.71 3.04
CA LYS A 142 -16.32 -17.32 3.97
C LYS A 142 -16.54 -15.81 3.97
N LEU A 143 -15.48 -15.02 4.12
CA LEU A 143 -15.55 -13.55 4.16
C LEU A 143 -16.10 -12.96 2.86
N LYS A 144 -15.75 -13.53 1.70
CA LYS A 144 -16.32 -13.13 0.39
C LYS A 144 -17.79 -13.51 0.28
N THR A 145 -18.16 -14.70 0.73
CA THR A 145 -19.57 -15.16 0.69
C THR A 145 -20.47 -14.31 1.58
N GLU A 146 -19.93 -13.84 2.72
CA GLU A 146 -20.62 -12.93 3.64
C GLU A 146 -20.60 -11.46 3.18
N GLY A 147 -19.93 -11.15 2.06
CA GLY A 147 -19.79 -9.79 1.54
C GLY A 147 -18.90 -8.87 2.37
N LYS A 148 -18.12 -9.42 3.31
CA LYS A 148 -17.23 -8.66 4.21
C LYS A 148 -15.95 -8.18 3.53
N ILE A 149 -15.51 -8.86 2.46
CA ILE A 149 -14.39 -8.43 1.61
C ILE A 149 -14.77 -8.60 0.14
N ILE A 150 -14.33 -7.68 -0.71
CA ILE A 150 -14.52 -7.78 -2.17
C ILE A 150 -13.35 -8.55 -2.77
N ASP A 151 -12.14 -8.05 -2.62
CA ASP A 151 -10.93 -8.64 -3.15
C ASP A 151 -9.94 -9.05 -2.06
N PHE A 152 -9.03 -9.94 -2.45
CA PHE A 152 -8.01 -10.48 -1.58
C PHE A 152 -6.62 -10.33 -2.20
N GLY A 153 -5.64 -10.08 -1.35
CA GLY A 153 -4.25 -9.97 -1.75
C GLY A 153 -3.28 -10.29 -0.62
N LEU A 154 -2.04 -10.02 -0.90
CA LEU A 154 -0.89 -10.35 -0.06
C LEU A 154 -0.04 -9.09 0.17
N SER A 155 0.88 -9.14 1.12
CA SER A 155 1.90 -8.11 1.29
C SER A 155 3.25 -8.75 1.61
N ASN A 156 4.26 -8.41 0.80
CA ASN A 156 5.63 -8.92 0.88
C ASN A 156 5.78 -10.43 0.68
N PHE A 157 4.87 -11.06 -0.03
CA PHE A 157 4.97 -12.45 -0.42
C PHE A 157 5.84 -12.57 -1.67
N THR A 158 6.74 -13.56 -1.67
CA THR A 158 7.50 -13.97 -2.86
C THR A 158 6.58 -14.61 -3.90
N SER A 159 7.09 -14.79 -5.13
CA SER A 159 6.35 -15.47 -6.19
C SER A 159 5.93 -16.89 -5.79
N SER A 160 6.82 -17.67 -5.16
CA SER A 160 6.52 -19.02 -4.71
C SER A 160 5.50 -19.08 -3.55
N GLN A 161 5.58 -18.15 -2.61
CA GLN A 161 4.60 -18.03 -1.53
C GLN A 161 3.23 -17.59 -2.07
N THR A 162 3.23 -16.71 -3.06
CA THR A 162 2.00 -16.30 -3.75
C THR A 162 1.35 -17.47 -4.49
N GLU A 163 2.14 -18.31 -5.20
CA GLU A 163 1.62 -19.53 -5.83
C GLU A 163 1.03 -20.52 -4.83
N LEU A 164 1.67 -20.66 -3.66
CA LEU A 164 1.14 -21.53 -2.61
C LEU A 164 -0.29 -21.14 -2.21
N ILE A 165 -0.55 -19.83 -2.04
CA ILE A 165 -1.88 -19.31 -1.70
C ILE A 165 -2.84 -19.42 -2.90
N ARG A 166 -2.37 -19.11 -4.11
CA ARG A 166 -3.18 -19.09 -5.34
C ARG A 166 -3.74 -20.45 -5.74
N LYS A 167 -3.17 -21.55 -5.27
CA LYS A 167 -3.74 -22.87 -5.50
C LYS A 167 -5.18 -22.99 -5.00
N ASN A 168 -5.51 -22.28 -3.93
CA ASN A 168 -6.76 -22.46 -3.19
C ASN A 168 -7.65 -21.21 -3.19
N CYS A 169 -7.09 -20.02 -3.44
CA CYS A 169 -7.89 -18.80 -3.57
C CYS A 169 -7.24 -17.78 -4.52
N ALA A 170 -8.07 -16.99 -5.20
CA ALA A 170 -7.58 -15.96 -6.12
C ALA A 170 -6.90 -14.83 -5.36
N VAL A 171 -5.72 -14.42 -5.83
CA VAL A 171 -4.94 -13.28 -5.33
C VAL A 171 -4.93 -12.19 -6.38
N GLN A 172 -5.47 -11.01 -6.05
CA GLN A 172 -5.59 -9.87 -6.97
C GLN A 172 -4.52 -8.80 -6.74
N PHE A 173 -3.92 -8.73 -5.54
CA PHE A 173 -2.98 -7.70 -5.16
C PHE A 173 -1.78 -8.29 -4.41
N ASN A 174 -0.59 -7.66 -4.56
CA ASN A 174 0.53 -7.88 -3.65
C ASN A 174 1.22 -6.54 -3.36
N GLN A 175 1.26 -6.15 -2.08
CA GLN A 175 1.89 -4.92 -1.65
C GLN A 175 3.34 -5.20 -1.26
N ILE A 176 4.28 -4.60 -1.97
CA ILE A 176 5.73 -4.85 -1.83
C ILE A 176 6.50 -3.55 -1.59
N GLN A 177 7.73 -3.62 -1.09
CA GLN A 177 8.63 -2.47 -1.09
C GLN A 177 9.22 -2.29 -2.49
N PHE A 178 8.93 -1.15 -3.12
CA PHE A 178 9.52 -0.82 -4.42
C PHE A 178 9.71 0.69 -4.55
N SER A 179 10.89 1.14 -4.92
CA SER A 179 11.23 2.56 -5.08
C SER A 179 12.56 2.69 -5.82
N ALA A 180 12.95 3.91 -6.17
CA ALA A 180 14.27 4.19 -6.73
C ALA A 180 15.46 3.84 -5.79
N THR A 181 15.22 3.54 -4.51
CA THR A 181 16.25 3.05 -3.57
C THR A 181 16.05 1.60 -3.16
N GLN A 182 15.04 0.92 -3.69
CA GLN A 182 14.71 -0.48 -3.45
C GLN A 182 14.27 -1.12 -4.76
N LEU A 183 15.22 -1.59 -5.55
CA LEU A 183 15.03 -2.04 -6.93
C LEU A 183 14.76 -3.55 -7.06
N GLU A 184 14.97 -4.30 -5.98
CA GLU A 184 14.96 -5.76 -5.98
C GLU A 184 13.74 -6.37 -6.69
N PRO A 185 12.49 -5.91 -6.46
CA PRO A 185 11.32 -6.49 -7.11
C PRO A 185 11.29 -6.38 -8.64
N MET A 186 12.04 -5.43 -9.19
CA MET A 186 12.22 -5.26 -10.64
C MET A 186 13.28 -6.22 -11.21
N LEU A 187 14.14 -6.77 -10.35
CA LEU A 187 15.31 -7.56 -10.75
C LEU A 187 15.20 -9.05 -10.37
N ASP A 188 14.37 -9.39 -9.37
CA ASP A 188 14.20 -10.76 -8.86
C ASP A 188 13.03 -11.52 -9.51
N GLY A 189 12.35 -10.89 -10.48
CA GLY A 189 11.18 -11.45 -11.16
C GLY A 189 9.85 -11.25 -10.42
N SER A 190 9.82 -10.57 -9.29
CA SER A 190 8.57 -10.33 -8.52
C SER A 190 7.55 -9.51 -9.32
N LEU A 191 7.98 -8.43 -9.98
CA LEU A 191 7.09 -7.61 -10.81
C LEU A 191 6.68 -8.34 -12.08
N ASP A 192 7.59 -9.10 -12.72
CA ASP A 192 7.29 -9.91 -13.90
C ASP A 192 6.23 -10.98 -13.58
N TYR A 193 6.39 -11.66 -12.44
CA TYR A 193 5.43 -12.65 -11.97
C TYR A 193 4.06 -12.03 -11.73
N MET A 194 3.98 -10.87 -11.07
CA MET A 194 2.71 -10.19 -10.83
C MET A 194 2.05 -9.76 -12.15
N GLN A 195 2.82 -9.23 -13.10
CA GLN A 195 2.32 -8.87 -14.41
C GLN A 195 1.80 -10.08 -15.19
N LEU A 196 2.54 -11.20 -15.20
CA LEU A 196 2.16 -12.44 -15.88
C LEU A 196 0.83 -12.99 -15.35
N HIS A 197 0.58 -12.84 -14.04
CA HIS A 197 -0.59 -13.39 -13.37
C HIS A 197 -1.71 -12.38 -13.12
N ASN A 198 -1.62 -11.18 -13.68
CA ASN A 198 -2.58 -10.09 -13.47
C ASN A 198 -2.80 -9.73 -11.98
N ILE A 199 -1.77 -9.90 -11.16
CA ILE A 199 -1.74 -9.44 -9.76
C ILE A 199 -1.30 -7.99 -9.76
N GLN A 200 -2.09 -7.10 -9.17
CA GLN A 200 -1.79 -5.66 -9.11
C GLN A 200 -0.75 -5.39 -8.02
N PRO A 201 0.48 -4.92 -8.38
CA PRO A 201 1.43 -4.51 -7.36
C PRO A 201 1.02 -3.20 -6.72
N MET A 202 1.19 -3.10 -5.39
CA MET A 202 1.16 -1.85 -4.65
C MET A 202 2.56 -1.62 -4.06
N SER A 203 3.05 -0.39 -4.09
CA SER A 203 4.38 -0.08 -3.54
C SER A 203 4.27 0.67 -2.22
N TRP A 204 4.62 0.01 -1.10
CA TRP A 204 4.85 0.74 0.13
C TRP A 204 6.25 1.38 0.13
N ASN A 205 6.39 2.54 0.81
CA ASN A 205 7.60 3.38 0.80
C ASN A 205 8.08 3.77 -0.62
N PRO A 206 7.20 4.25 -1.51
CA PRO A 206 7.54 4.50 -2.91
C PRO A 206 8.56 5.61 -3.13
N LEU A 207 8.77 6.49 -2.15
CA LEU A 207 9.82 7.52 -2.16
C LEU A 207 11.17 6.99 -1.68
N GLY A 208 11.20 5.75 -1.18
CA GLY A 208 12.40 5.12 -0.64
C GLY A 208 13.02 5.91 0.50
N THR A 209 14.35 5.97 0.51
CA THR A 209 15.13 6.68 1.54
C THR A 209 15.63 8.05 1.08
N VAL A 210 15.25 8.50 -0.13
CA VAL A 210 15.80 9.72 -0.78
C VAL A 210 15.73 10.96 0.12
N PHE A 211 14.67 11.14 0.89
CA PHE A 211 14.49 12.31 1.77
C PHE A 211 14.88 12.08 3.23
N ARG A 212 15.24 10.84 3.60
CA ARG A 212 15.48 10.45 4.99
C ARG A 212 16.95 10.08 5.29
N GLU A 213 17.69 9.70 4.25
CA GLU A 213 19.07 9.26 4.38
C GLU A 213 20.03 10.14 3.58
N ASP A 214 21.26 10.22 4.05
CA ASP A 214 22.38 10.85 3.35
C ASP A 214 23.44 9.80 2.98
N SER A 215 23.07 8.90 2.06
CA SER A 215 23.94 7.88 1.48
C SER A 215 24.49 8.36 0.11
N GLU A 216 25.49 7.67 -0.42
CA GLU A 216 25.98 7.93 -1.77
C GLU A 216 24.87 7.79 -2.82
N GLN A 217 24.02 6.75 -2.68
CA GLN A 217 22.87 6.54 -3.54
C GLN A 217 21.92 7.74 -3.52
N THR A 218 21.53 8.19 -2.34
CA THR A 218 20.57 9.30 -2.22
C THR A 218 21.17 10.63 -2.68
N ARG A 219 22.48 10.85 -2.52
CA ARG A 219 23.17 12.05 -3.03
C ARG A 219 23.19 12.08 -4.56
N ARG A 220 23.49 10.94 -5.22
CA ARG A 220 23.43 10.83 -6.69
C ARG A 220 22.02 11.12 -7.20
N LEU A 221 21.01 10.46 -6.63
CA LEU A 221 19.62 10.69 -6.99
C LEU A 221 19.18 12.15 -6.79
N LYS A 222 19.51 12.77 -5.66
CA LYS A 222 19.21 14.20 -5.40
C LYS A 222 19.85 15.12 -6.42
N LYS A 223 21.09 14.84 -6.85
CA LYS A 223 21.79 15.62 -7.89
C LYS A 223 21.07 15.51 -9.24
N LEU A 224 20.66 14.31 -9.64
CA LEU A 224 19.89 14.12 -10.87
C LEU A 224 18.51 14.80 -10.77
N PHE A 225 17.80 14.65 -9.66
CA PHE A 225 16.48 15.27 -9.47
C PHE A 225 16.53 16.79 -9.54
N ALA A 226 17.60 17.45 -9.11
CA ALA A 226 17.73 18.91 -9.28
C ALA A 226 17.62 19.35 -10.74
N GLN A 227 18.08 18.52 -11.69
CA GLN A 227 17.95 18.76 -13.12
C GLN A 227 16.54 18.41 -13.64
N LEU A 228 16.02 17.24 -13.23
CA LEU A 228 14.72 16.76 -13.70
C LEU A 228 13.55 17.61 -13.17
N VAL A 229 13.64 18.16 -11.96
CA VAL A 229 12.66 19.13 -11.42
C VAL A 229 12.53 20.33 -12.33
N THR A 230 13.65 20.88 -12.82
CA THR A 230 13.62 21.99 -13.78
C THR A 230 13.04 21.56 -15.13
N LYS A 231 13.40 20.37 -15.61
CA LYS A 231 12.93 19.84 -16.91
C LYS A 231 11.42 19.59 -16.93
N TYR A 232 10.88 19.00 -15.85
CA TYR A 232 9.48 18.58 -15.79
C TYR A 232 8.55 19.55 -15.04
N GLY A 233 9.09 20.54 -14.35
CA GLY A 233 8.30 21.52 -13.59
C GLY A 233 7.53 20.94 -12.40
N VAL A 234 8.01 19.83 -11.83
CA VAL A 234 7.39 19.12 -10.69
C VAL A 234 8.41 18.81 -9.59
N GLY A 235 7.94 18.49 -8.38
CA GLY A 235 8.82 18.14 -7.26
C GLY A 235 9.49 16.77 -7.42
N SER A 236 10.60 16.54 -6.68
CA SER A 236 11.31 15.27 -6.69
C SER A 236 10.46 14.10 -6.19
N ASP A 237 9.51 14.34 -5.29
CA ASP A 237 8.55 13.35 -4.83
C ASP A 237 7.61 12.89 -5.96
N THR A 238 7.12 13.84 -6.75
CA THR A 238 6.31 13.56 -7.96
C THR A 238 7.11 12.75 -8.99
N LEU A 239 8.40 13.10 -9.23
CA LEU A 239 9.28 12.34 -10.12
C LEU A 239 9.51 10.90 -9.65
N LEU A 240 9.73 10.69 -8.35
CA LEU A 240 9.90 9.36 -7.76
C LEU A 240 8.65 8.50 -7.92
N LEU A 241 7.47 9.07 -7.68
CA LEU A 241 6.20 8.36 -7.87
C LEU A 241 5.95 8.04 -9.35
N ALA A 242 6.20 8.99 -10.26
CA ALA A 242 6.08 8.77 -11.70
C ALA A 242 7.03 7.66 -12.20
N TRP A 243 8.24 7.57 -11.62
CA TRP A 243 9.18 6.51 -11.93
C TRP A 243 8.61 5.13 -11.55
N VAL A 244 8.01 4.99 -10.37
CA VAL A 244 7.35 3.76 -9.90
C VAL A 244 6.16 3.39 -10.82
N ILE A 245 5.29 4.37 -11.11
CA ILE A 245 4.05 4.18 -11.90
C ILE A 245 4.37 3.76 -13.35
N ARG A 246 5.46 4.26 -13.93
CA ARG A 246 5.84 3.97 -15.32
C ARG A 246 6.17 2.49 -15.56
N HIS A 247 6.45 1.71 -14.52
CA HIS A 247 6.73 0.28 -14.68
C HIS A 247 5.53 -0.44 -15.32
N PRO A 248 5.73 -1.31 -16.34
CA PRO A 248 4.63 -1.95 -17.08
C PRO A 248 3.73 -2.85 -16.21
N ALA A 249 4.18 -3.28 -15.04
CA ALA A 249 3.33 -3.96 -14.06
C ALA A 249 2.27 -3.05 -13.42
N GLN A 250 2.23 -1.74 -13.79
CA GLN A 250 1.24 -0.76 -13.31
C GLN A 250 1.23 -0.62 -11.77
N VAL A 251 2.39 -0.45 -11.18
CA VAL A 251 2.56 -0.37 -9.73
C VAL A 251 1.80 0.83 -9.15
N LEU A 252 0.97 0.62 -8.13
CA LEU A 252 0.23 1.66 -7.42
C LEU A 252 1.01 2.10 -6.17
N PRO A 253 1.54 3.35 -6.12
CA PRO A 253 2.24 3.84 -4.93
C PRO A 253 1.31 4.07 -3.75
N VAL A 254 1.74 3.66 -2.56
CA VAL A 254 1.08 3.96 -1.28
C VAL A 254 1.83 5.13 -0.63
N ALA A 255 1.24 6.32 -0.71
CA ALA A 255 1.84 7.57 -0.24
C ALA A 255 1.36 7.91 1.18
N GLY A 256 2.29 8.00 2.15
CA GLY A 256 1.97 8.27 3.56
C GLY A 256 2.02 9.75 3.95
N THR A 257 1.95 10.69 3.00
CA THR A 257 2.02 12.13 3.31
C THR A 257 0.72 12.66 3.93
N VAL A 258 0.86 13.55 4.90
CA VAL A 258 -0.23 14.37 5.46
C VAL A 258 -0.09 15.85 5.10
N ASN A 259 0.88 16.20 4.28
CA ASN A 259 1.12 17.57 3.84
C ASN A 259 0.15 17.95 2.72
N ILE A 260 -0.69 18.96 2.96
CA ILE A 260 -1.74 19.43 2.05
C ILE A 260 -1.19 19.73 0.64
N ALA A 261 -0.13 20.52 0.57
CA ALA A 261 0.45 20.92 -0.71
C ALA A 261 1.02 19.73 -1.51
N ARG A 262 1.54 18.70 -0.79
CA ARG A 262 1.99 17.44 -1.44
C ARG A 262 0.82 16.62 -1.94
N ILE A 263 -0.24 16.44 -1.12
CA ILE A 263 -1.44 15.68 -1.54
C ILE A 263 -2.00 16.26 -2.84
N GLN A 264 -2.11 17.58 -2.96
CA GLN A 264 -2.57 18.26 -4.17
C GLN A 264 -1.67 18.03 -5.41
N GLN A 265 -0.43 17.62 -5.21
CA GLN A 265 0.52 17.36 -6.30
C GLN A 265 0.67 15.86 -6.63
N LEU A 266 0.24 14.95 -5.73
CA LEU A 266 0.44 13.51 -5.92
C LEU A 266 -0.11 13.01 -7.26
N MET A 267 -1.31 13.42 -7.64
CA MET A 267 -1.95 12.95 -8.88
C MET A 267 -1.24 13.41 -10.14
N LYS A 268 -0.38 14.43 -10.06
CA LYS A 268 0.48 14.81 -11.20
C LYS A 268 1.44 13.67 -11.58
N ALA A 269 1.86 12.86 -10.61
CA ALA A 269 2.73 11.71 -10.89
C ALA A 269 2.05 10.67 -11.78
N ALA A 270 0.72 10.48 -11.65
CA ALA A 270 -0.04 9.52 -12.44
C ALA A 270 -0.19 9.93 -13.92
N SER A 271 -0.04 11.23 -14.23
CA SER A 271 -0.10 11.77 -15.60
C SER A 271 1.25 12.19 -16.15
N LEU A 272 2.33 12.10 -15.36
CA LEU A 272 3.66 12.52 -15.78
C LEU A 272 4.34 11.42 -16.61
N GLU A 273 4.61 11.72 -17.87
CA GLU A 273 5.39 10.86 -18.75
C GLU A 273 6.88 11.18 -18.64
N LEU A 274 7.61 10.41 -17.86
CA LEU A 274 9.08 10.47 -17.88
C LEU A 274 9.58 9.97 -19.24
N SER A 275 10.59 10.59 -19.83
CA SER A 275 11.24 10.03 -21.02
C SER A 275 11.89 8.68 -20.69
N LEU A 276 12.15 7.87 -21.70
CA LEU A 276 12.84 6.59 -21.52
C LEU A 276 14.22 6.80 -20.88
N GLU A 277 14.98 7.75 -21.38
CA GLU A 277 16.33 8.09 -20.90
C GLU A 277 16.32 8.55 -19.44
N ASP A 278 15.38 9.42 -19.06
CA ASP A 278 15.30 9.89 -17.67
C ASP A 278 14.88 8.78 -16.69
N TRP A 279 14.02 7.86 -17.11
CA TRP A 279 13.67 6.71 -16.31
C TRP A 279 14.90 5.82 -16.03
N PHE A 280 15.68 5.54 -17.08
CA PHE A 280 16.94 4.78 -16.94
C PHE A 280 18.04 5.57 -16.23
N ALA A 281 18.10 6.90 -16.36
CA ALA A 281 19.03 7.73 -15.61
C ALA A 281 18.77 7.63 -14.09
N ILE A 282 17.50 7.61 -13.66
CA ILE A 282 17.14 7.40 -12.25
C ILE A 282 17.64 6.02 -11.78
N TRP A 283 17.44 4.97 -12.57
CA TRP A 283 17.97 3.63 -12.24
C TRP A 283 19.51 3.62 -12.18
N THR A 284 20.19 4.20 -13.16
CA THR A 284 21.66 4.32 -13.19
C THR A 284 22.20 5.02 -11.94
N GLU A 285 21.63 6.17 -11.58
CA GLU A 285 22.04 6.92 -10.37
C GLU A 285 21.68 6.16 -9.08
N SER A 286 20.61 5.37 -9.10
CA SER A 286 20.29 4.49 -7.98
C SER A 286 21.38 3.46 -7.73
N ILE A 287 21.83 2.73 -8.76
CA ILE A 287 22.86 1.69 -8.58
C ILE A 287 24.30 2.24 -8.59
N GLY A 288 24.51 3.48 -9.07
CA GLY A 288 25.82 4.15 -9.11
C GLY A 288 26.80 3.58 -10.14
N LYS A 289 26.31 2.89 -11.15
CA LYS A 289 27.07 2.33 -12.28
C LYS A 289 26.14 2.19 -13.49
N ASN A 290 26.73 1.95 -14.67
CA ASN A 290 25.90 1.64 -15.84
C ASN A 290 25.01 0.42 -15.58
N ILE A 291 23.79 0.48 -16.11
CA ILE A 291 22.89 -0.68 -16.13
C ILE A 291 23.53 -1.84 -16.92
N PRO A 292 23.24 -3.09 -16.54
CA PRO A 292 23.83 -4.26 -17.21
C PRO A 292 23.40 -4.37 -18.66
#